data_49d7909738219428b6aaf28e9e4780fa
#
_entry.id   49d7909738219428b6aaf28e9e4780fa
#
_cell.length_a   1.000
_cell.length_b   1.000
_cell.length_c   1.000
_cell.angle_alpha   90.00
_cell.angle_beta   90.00
_cell.angle_gamma   90.00
#
_symmetry.space_group_name_H-M   'P 1'
#
loop_
_entity.id
_entity.type
_entity.pdbx_description
1 polymer ?
#
loop_
_entity_poly.entity_id
_entity_poly.type
_entity_poly.pdbx_seq_one_letter_code
_entity_poly.pdbx_strand_id
1 'polypeptide(L)'
;MNWLNKHPIAHRGLHYDDIYENTKESFQAAIKQNYAIECDVVLTKDHEVAVFHDENLKRLCQINTDISDITMNELRKQKIY
;
A
#
# COMPACT_ATOMS: atom_id res chain seq x y z
N MET A 1 -23.06 -6.14 -5.11
CA MET A 1 -22.94 -6.47 -3.69
C MET A 1 -23.51 -5.32 -2.85
N ASN A 2 -24.49 -5.65 -2.00
CA ASN A 2 -25.19 -4.62 -1.23
C ASN A 2 -24.30 -3.86 -0.26
N TRP A 3 -23.30 -4.55 0.33
CA TRP A 3 -22.38 -3.90 1.28
C TRP A 3 -21.55 -2.80 0.61
N LEU A 4 -20.99 -3.08 -0.58
CA LEU A 4 -20.20 -2.11 -1.32
C LEU A 4 -21.01 -0.90 -1.76
N ASN A 5 -22.30 -1.08 -2.04
CA ASN A 5 -23.16 0.04 -2.41
C ASN A 5 -23.47 0.97 -1.24
N LYS A 6 -23.32 0.47 0.00
CA LYS A 6 -23.63 1.23 1.22
C LYS A 6 -22.43 1.83 1.90
N HIS A 7 -21.20 1.42 1.52
CA HIS A 7 -19.98 1.83 2.20
C HIS A 7 -19.02 2.49 1.22
N PRO A 8 -18.40 3.59 1.59
CA PRO A 8 -17.36 4.18 0.74
C PRO A 8 -16.14 3.25 0.66
N ILE A 9 -15.40 3.40 -0.42
CA ILE A 9 -14.17 2.64 -0.67
C ILE A 9 -12.97 3.53 -0.39
N ALA A 10 -12.08 3.06 0.49
CA ALA A 10 -10.84 3.76 0.79
C ALA A 10 -9.77 3.31 -0.21
N HIS A 11 -9.45 4.15 -1.18
CA HIS A 11 -8.42 3.90 -2.19
C HIS A 11 -7.04 3.83 -1.51
N ARG A 12 -6.37 2.68 -1.60
CA ARG A 12 -5.09 2.40 -0.93
C ARG A 12 -5.20 2.51 0.60
N GLY A 13 -6.36 2.23 1.16
CA GLY A 13 -6.67 2.46 2.55
C GLY A 13 -7.03 3.92 2.82
N LEU A 14 -7.33 4.24 4.06
CA LEU A 14 -7.63 5.61 4.47
C LEU A 14 -6.33 6.29 4.90
N HIS A 15 -5.77 7.13 4.02
CA HIS A 15 -4.48 7.78 4.26
C HIS A 15 -4.63 9.29 4.34
N TYR A 16 -4.13 9.85 5.44
CA TYR A 16 -4.12 11.29 5.71
C TYR A 16 -3.08 11.57 6.80
N ASP A 17 -2.63 12.82 6.88
CA ASP A 17 -1.63 13.25 7.87
C ASP A 17 -0.41 12.30 7.89
N ASP A 18 -0.19 11.59 9.02
CA ASP A 18 0.94 10.69 9.19
C ASP A 18 0.63 9.25 8.72
N ILE A 19 -0.57 9.01 8.18
CA ILE A 19 -0.97 7.68 7.71
C ILE A 19 -0.73 7.59 6.21
N TYR A 20 0.20 6.75 5.81
CA TYR A 20 0.56 6.55 4.40
C TYR A 20 -0.34 5.53 3.71
N GLU A 21 -0.45 5.64 2.39
CA GLU A 21 -1.23 4.73 1.56
C GLU A 21 -0.72 3.29 1.62
N ASN A 22 -1.61 2.31 1.41
CA ASN A 22 -1.26 0.88 1.33
C ASN A 22 -0.50 0.37 2.55
N THR A 23 -0.77 0.92 3.74
CA THR A 23 -0.13 0.50 4.98
C THR A 23 -1.15 -0.16 5.91
N LYS A 24 -0.64 -0.91 6.89
CA LYS A 24 -1.49 -1.49 7.93
C LYS A 24 -2.31 -0.41 8.64
N GLU A 25 -1.69 0.73 8.90
CA GLU A 25 -2.33 1.86 9.57
C GLU A 25 -3.47 2.44 8.73
N SER A 26 -3.28 2.57 7.40
CA SER A 26 -4.32 3.09 6.52
C SER A 26 -5.49 2.12 6.43
N PHE A 27 -5.22 0.81 6.45
CA PHE A 27 -6.27 -0.21 6.42
C PHE A 27 -7.03 -0.24 7.74
N GLN A 28 -6.34 -0.13 8.87
CA GLN A 28 -6.99 -0.05 10.18
C GLN A 28 -7.86 1.20 10.29
N ALA A 29 -7.40 2.33 9.77
CA ALA A 29 -8.19 3.56 9.76
C ALA A 29 -9.47 3.39 8.92
N ALA A 30 -9.37 2.72 7.78
CA ALA A 30 -10.53 2.46 6.93
C ALA A 30 -11.54 1.53 7.64
N ILE A 31 -11.06 0.49 8.29
CA ILE A 31 -11.92 -0.46 9.04
C ILE A 31 -12.65 0.28 10.15
N LYS A 32 -11.95 1.15 10.88
CA LYS A 32 -12.54 1.92 11.97
C LYS A 32 -13.67 2.82 11.48
N GLN A 33 -13.56 3.34 10.27
CA GLN A 33 -14.59 4.18 9.64
C GLN A 33 -15.63 3.37 8.88
N ASN A 34 -15.53 2.06 8.90
CA ASN A 34 -16.44 1.16 8.20
C ASN A 34 -16.39 1.32 6.67
N TYR A 35 -15.20 1.59 6.14
CA TYR A 35 -14.97 1.74 4.70
C TYR A 35 -14.51 0.40 4.10
N ALA A 36 -14.86 0.17 2.85
CA ALA A 36 -14.22 -0.86 2.05
C ALA A 36 -12.79 -0.41 1.73
N ILE A 37 -11.89 -1.37 1.54
CA ILE A 37 -10.47 -1.07 1.27
C ILE A 37 -10.14 -1.49 -0.16
N GLU A 38 -9.56 -0.55 -0.91
CA GLU A 38 -8.89 -0.84 -2.18
C GLU A 38 -7.38 -0.79 -1.91
N CYS A 39 -6.64 -1.75 -2.41
CA CYS A 39 -5.18 -1.76 -2.27
C CYS A 39 -4.54 -2.25 -3.57
N ASP A 40 -3.26 -1.95 -3.70
CA ASP A 40 -2.47 -2.31 -4.87
C ASP A 40 -1.38 -3.29 -4.46
N VAL A 41 -1.02 -4.21 -5.36
CA VAL A 41 0.04 -5.18 -5.12
C VAL A 41 1.01 -5.20 -6.28
N VAL A 42 2.29 -5.45 -5.97
CA VAL A 42 3.34 -5.64 -6.96
C VAL A 42 4.20 -6.84 -6.54
N LEU A 43 4.90 -7.44 -7.51
CA LEU A 43 5.78 -8.57 -7.24
C LEU A 43 7.21 -8.09 -7.07
N THR A 44 7.88 -8.62 -6.04
CA THR A 44 9.32 -8.41 -5.82
C THR A 44 10.14 -9.32 -6.73
N LYS A 45 11.45 -9.15 -6.69
CA LYS A 45 12.39 -9.98 -7.47
C LYS A 45 12.25 -11.47 -7.16
N ASP A 46 11.99 -11.81 -5.91
CA ASP A 46 11.80 -13.19 -5.44
C ASP A 46 10.34 -13.64 -5.51
N HIS A 47 9.50 -12.94 -6.29
CA HIS A 47 8.09 -13.27 -6.55
C HIS A 47 7.20 -13.26 -5.30
N GLU A 48 7.56 -12.46 -4.31
CA GLU A 48 6.69 -12.20 -3.16
C GLU A 48 5.74 -11.05 -3.49
N VAL A 49 4.54 -11.07 -2.89
CA VAL A 49 3.53 -10.03 -3.10
C VAL A 49 3.74 -8.91 -2.10
N ALA A 50 3.95 -7.70 -2.61
CA ALA A 50 4.06 -6.49 -1.78
C ALA A 50 2.85 -5.60 -1.99
N VAL A 51 2.31 -5.03 -0.91
CA VAL A 51 1.20 -4.08 -0.97
C VAL A 51 1.79 -2.69 -1.20
N PHE A 52 1.76 -2.26 -2.46
CA PHE A 52 2.38 -1.02 -2.88
C PHE A 52 1.79 -0.62 -4.23
N HIS A 53 1.64 0.68 -4.48
CA HIS A 53 1.03 1.16 -5.73
C HIS A 53 2.03 1.24 -6.88
N ASP A 54 3.15 1.91 -6.64
CA ASP A 54 4.11 2.18 -7.69
C ASP A 54 5.01 0.96 -7.94
N GLU A 55 5.43 0.78 -9.19
CA GLU A 55 6.44 -0.22 -9.52
C GLU A 55 7.84 0.22 -9.07
N ASN A 56 8.02 1.52 -8.83
CA ASN A 56 9.28 2.13 -8.44
C ASN A 56 9.17 2.77 -7.06
N LEU A 57 10.26 2.78 -6.31
CA LEU A 57 10.31 3.28 -4.93
C LEU A 57 10.56 4.79 -4.83
N LYS A 58 10.71 5.49 -5.95
CA LYS A 58 11.14 6.89 -5.93
C LYS A 58 10.15 7.82 -5.21
N ARG A 59 8.86 7.68 -5.47
CA ARG A 59 7.84 8.59 -4.93
C ARG A 59 7.75 8.49 -3.40
N LEU A 60 7.66 7.28 -2.86
CA LEU A 60 7.44 7.10 -1.42
C LEU A 60 8.72 6.86 -0.64
N CYS A 61 9.74 6.26 -1.23
CA CYS A 61 10.97 5.90 -0.53
C CYS A 61 12.18 6.71 -0.99
N GLN A 62 12.02 7.55 -2.01
CA GLN A 62 13.08 8.42 -2.55
C GLN A 62 14.30 7.65 -3.07
N ILE A 63 14.07 6.44 -3.59
CA ILE A 63 15.11 5.59 -4.16
C ILE A 63 14.69 5.24 -5.59
N ASN A 64 15.56 5.46 -6.56
CA ASN A 64 15.26 5.12 -7.95
C ASN A 64 15.55 3.62 -8.20
N THR A 65 14.71 2.77 -7.64
CA THR A 65 14.82 1.31 -7.75
C THR A 65 13.42 0.73 -7.95
N ASP A 66 13.28 -0.17 -8.92
CA ASP A 66 12.03 -0.88 -9.14
C ASP A 66 11.87 -2.02 -8.13
N ILE A 67 10.64 -2.24 -7.67
CA ILE A 67 10.35 -3.29 -6.70
C ILE A 67 10.68 -4.67 -7.29
N SER A 68 10.49 -4.85 -8.59
CA SER A 68 10.82 -6.11 -9.27
C SER A 68 12.32 -6.42 -9.30
N ASP A 69 13.17 -5.46 -8.95
CA ASP A 69 14.63 -5.62 -8.92
C ASP A 69 15.19 -5.91 -7.53
N ILE A 70 14.34 -5.92 -6.51
CA ILE A 70 14.76 -6.18 -5.12
C ILE A 70 13.93 -7.30 -4.49
N THR A 71 14.52 -7.96 -3.49
CA THR A 71 13.82 -9.01 -2.74
C THR A 71 12.89 -8.40 -1.69
N MET A 72 11.98 -9.24 -1.16
CA MET A 72 11.08 -8.78 -0.08
C MET A 72 11.87 -8.35 1.14
N ASN A 73 12.95 -9.03 1.50
CA ASN A 73 13.80 -8.64 2.63
C ASN A 73 14.42 -7.25 2.42
N GLU A 74 14.88 -6.98 1.21
CA GLU A 74 15.42 -5.65 0.88
C GLU A 74 14.33 -4.58 0.93
N LEU A 75 13.14 -4.90 0.42
CA LEU A 75 12.00 -3.98 0.42
C LEU A 75 11.60 -3.61 1.84
N ARG A 76 11.57 -4.57 2.77
CA ARG A 76 11.18 -4.33 4.16
C ARG A 76 12.11 -3.36 4.89
N LYS A 77 13.32 -3.15 4.39
CA LYS A 77 14.29 -2.22 4.98
C LYS A 77 14.08 -0.78 4.51
N GLN A 78 13.22 -0.56 3.52
CA GLN A 78 12.98 0.77 2.97
C GLN A 78 12.03 1.57 3.85
N LYS A 79 12.21 2.88 3.86
CA LYS A 79 11.36 3.82 4.61
C LYS A 79 10.52 4.64 3.66
N ILE A 80 9.31 4.96 4.06
CA ILE A 80 8.45 5.92 3.36
C ILE A 80 8.77 7.31 3.89
N TYR A 81 9.01 8.23 2.98
CA TYR A 81 9.35 9.61 3.34
C TYR A 81 8.23 10.59 3.02
#